data_2f4d6894fdf1422b2d17aac5315b567b
#
_entry.id   2f4d6894fdf1422b2d17aac5315b567b
#
_cell.length_a   1.000
_cell.length_b   1.000
_cell.length_c   1.000
_cell.angle_alpha   90.00
_cell.angle_beta   90.00
_cell.angle_gamma   90.00
#
_symmetry.space_group_name_H-M   'P 1'
#
loop_
_entity.id
_entity.type
_entity.pdbx_description
1 polymer ?
#
loop_
_entity_poly.entity_id
_entity_poly.type
_entity_poly.pdbx_seq_one_letter_code
_entity_poly.pdbx_strand_id
1 'polypeptide(L)'
;MVELSCRYREASDMELGRSMYTPHTVSLICYHAGTPCLTILRGVMLQGPDGRAVLQRGEQVSDNVTLYIPFSVRAGTPSGDPAAFLPPKEYAACADPSGYWTLQREGESAGRCGFFVRGELTEPLTLEEAYDQYDFVYTIAGFTIHDYGSPAMRHWEVVSKVSSRYYQYS
;
A
#
# COMPACT_ATOMS: atom_id res chain seq x y z
N MET A 1 -18.98 26.68 14.51
CA MET A 1 -18.84 25.91 13.25
C MET A 1 -17.57 25.04 13.25
N VAL A 2 -16.45 25.54 13.72
CA VAL A 2 -15.20 24.77 13.83
C VAL A 2 -15.31 23.63 14.85
N GLU A 3 -16.01 23.82 15.96
CA GLU A 3 -16.24 22.77 16.97
C GLU A 3 -17.14 21.64 16.50
N LEU A 4 -18.15 21.91 15.69
CA LEU A 4 -19.00 20.88 15.10
C LEU A 4 -18.27 20.03 14.07
N SER A 5 -17.37 20.65 13.32
CA SER A 5 -16.53 19.94 12.35
C SER A 5 -15.52 19.01 13.02
N CYS A 6 -14.93 19.46 14.15
CA CYS A 6 -14.05 18.64 14.96
C CYS A 6 -14.77 17.46 15.62
N ARG A 7 -15.95 17.69 16.17
CA ARG A 7 -16.74 16.63 16.81
C ARG A 7 -17.23 15.58 15.81
N TYR A 8 -17.55 16.01 14.60
CA TYR A 8 -17.98 15.08 13.55
C TYR A 8 -16.80 14.23 13.05
N ARG A 9 -15.62 14.82 12.94
CA ARG A 9 -14.39 14.08 12.63
C ARG A 9 -14.02 13.10 13.75
N GLU A 10 -14.13 13.53 14.98
CA GLU A 10 -13.85 12.66 16.14
C GLU A 10 -14.83 11.48 16.21
N ALA A 11 -16.10 11.67 15.89
CA ALA A 11 -17.09 10.60 15.89
C ALA A 11 -16.85 9.60 14.73
N SER A 12 -16.55 10.09 13.53
CA SER A 12 -16.21 9.22 12.40
C SER A 12 -14.85 8.55 12.57
N ASP A 13 -13.87 9.26 13.14
CA ASP A 13 -12.55 8.70 13.47
C ASP A 13 -12.65 7.71 14.62
N MET A 14 -13.57 7.89 15.56
CA MET A 14 -13.81 6.93 16.63
C MET A 14 -14.53 5.66 16.14
N GLU A 15 -15.43 5.75 15.18
CA GLU A 15 -16.05 4.57 14.57
C GLU A 15 -15.05 3.80 13.70
N LEU A 16 -14.21 4.49 12.97
CA LEU A 16 -13.11 3.92 12.19
C LEU A 16 -11.94 3.49 13.09
N GLY A 17 -11.62 4.28 14.09
CA GLY A 17 -10.47 4.08 14.98
C GLY A 17 -10.63 2.97 16.01
N ARG A 18 -11.83 2.47 16.25
CA ARG A 18 -12.04 1.28 17.09
C ARG A 18 -11.60 -0.01 16.40
N SER A 19 -11.43 0.05 15.10
CA SER A 19 -11.01 -1.10 14.31
C SER A 19 -9.58 -0.99 13.83
N MET A 20 -9.16 0.17 13.34
CA MET A 20 -7.84 0.34 12.76
C MET A 20 -7.46 1.81 12.68
N TYR A 21 -6.32 2.15 13.27
CA TYR A 21 -5.73 3.47 13.10
C TYR A 21 -4.95 3.51 11.79
N THR A 22 -5.35 4.39 10.87
CA THR A 22 -4.82 4.40 9.50
C THR A 22 -4.29 5.79 9.12
N PRO A 23 -3.14 6.21 9.68
CA PRO A 23 -2.61 7.55 9.48
C PRO A 23 -1.79 7.74 8.22
N HIS A 24 -1.48 6.65 7.49
CA HIS A 24 -0.50 6.70 6.43
C HIS A 24 -1.12 6.83 5.04
N THR A 25 -0.32 7.34 4.13
CA THR A 25 -0.61 7.35 2.70
C THR A 25 0.54 6.68 1.97
N VAL A 26 0.23 5.80 1.05
CA VAL A 26 1.20 5.14 0.20
C VAL A 26 0.82 5.28 -1.27
N SER A 27 1.82 5.26 -2.12
CA SER A 27 1.66 5.20 -3.58
C SER A 27 1.91 3.78 -4.02
N LEU A 28 0.88 3.13 -4.52
CA LEU A 28 0.92 1.76 -4.99
C LEU A 28 1.13 1.74 -6.50
N ILE A 29 2.09 0.95 -6.95
CA ILE A 29 2.35 0.70 -8.36
C ILE A 29 1.96 -0.73 -8.69
N CYS A 30 1.07 -0.86 -9.66
CA CYS A 30 0.66 -2.12 -10.26
C CYS A 30 1.08 -2.13 -11.72
N TYR A 31 1.31 -3.29 -12.29
CA TYR A 31 1.62 -3.41 -13.70
C TYR A 31 0.43 -3.96 -14.48
N HIS A 32 0.06 -3.28 -15.56
CA HIS A 32 -0.94 -3.73 -16.51
C HIS A 32 -0.31 -3.80 -17.90
N ALA A 33 -0.27 -4.98 -18.50
CA ALA A 33 0.39 -5.21 -19.79
C ALA A 33 1.83 -4.65 -19.84
N GLY A 34 2.56 -4.77 -18.75
CA GLY A 34 3.94 -4.29 -18.64
C GLY A 34 4.08 -2.80 -18.35
N THR A 35 2.99 -2.06 -18.25
CA THR A 35 3.00 -0.62 -17.95
C THR A 35 2.71 -0.39 -16.47
N PRO A 36 3.53 0.41 -15.76
CA PRO A 36 3.26 0.75 -14.38
C PRO A 36 2.06 1.70 -14.28
N CYS A 37 1.16 1.40 -13.34
CA CYS A 37 -0.03 2.18 -13.06
C CYS A 37 0.01 2.63 -11.59
N LEU A 38 -0.20 3.90 -11.35
CA LEU A 38 -0.13 4.51 -10.03
C LEU A 38 -1.51 4.67 -9.41
N THR A 39 -1.63 4.22 -8.17
CA THR A 39 -2.81 4.47 -7.32
C THR A 39 -2.34 5.00 -5.97
N ILE A 40 -2.94 6.08 -5.52
CA ILE A 40 -2.68 6.62 -4.18
C ILE A 40 -3.69 6.00 -3.22
N LEU A 41 -3.18 5.37 -2.17
CA LEU A 41 -3.99 4.80 -1.09
C LEU A 41 -3.87 5.69 0.14
N ARG A 42 -4.93 6.40 0.45
CA ARG A 42 -5.01 7.29 1.62
C ARG A 42 -5.82 6.61 2.72
N GLY A 43 -5.30 6.65 3.93
CA GLY A 43 -5.93 5.99 5.07
C GLY A 43 -5.55 4.52 5.18
N VAL A 44 -4.26 4.23 5.15
CA VAL A 44 -3.68 2.90 5.36
C VAL A 44 -2.80 2.90 6.61
N MET A 45 -2.43 1.73 7.07
CA MET A 45 -1.49 1.57 8.18
C MET A 45 -0.29 0.73 7.75
N LEU A 46 0.87 1.33 7.78
CA LEU A 46 2.14 0.66 7.52
C LEU A 46 2.78 0.30 8.86
N GLN A 47 2.93 -0.97 9.10
CA GLN A 47 3.51 -1.50 10.33
C GLN A 47 4.70 -2.40 10.00
N GLY A 48 5.82 -2.12 10.59
CA GLY A 48 7.02 -2.88 10.34
C GLY A 48 7.98 -2.89 11.51
N PRO A 49 9.01 -3.71 11.42
CA PRO A 49 10.09 -3.66 12.38
C PRO A 49 10.71 -2.26 12.37
N ASP A 50 10.81 -1.66 13.53
CA ASP A 50 11.54 -0.40 13.70
C ASP A 50 12.93 -0.56 13.12
N GLY A 51 13.35 0.37 12.26
CA GLY A 51 14.70 0.39 11.72
C GLY A 51 15.80 0.33 12.80
N ARG A 52 15.46 0.67 14.03
CA ARG A 52 16.31 0.50 15.22
C ARG A 52 16.59 -0.97 15.56
N ALA A 53 15.65 -1.86 15.36
CA ALA A 53 15.82 -3.28 15.65
C ALA A 53 16.80 -3.94 14.66
N VAL A 54 16.84 -3.46 13.44
CA VAL A 54 17.76 -3.94 12.40
C VAL A 54 19.20 -3.55 12.70
N LEU A 55 19.42 -2.33 13.18
CA LEU A 55 20.77 -1.80 13.44
C LEU A 55 21.41 -2.33 14.73
N GLN A 56 20.62 -2.82 15.68
CA GLN A 56 21.12 -3.18 17.00
C GLN A 56 21.52 -4.65 17.17
N ARG A 57 21.10 -5.55 16.32
CA ARG A 57 21.26 -6.99 16.58
C ARG A 57 22.08 -7.80 15.59
N GLY A 58 22.43 -7.27 14.41
CA GLY A 58 23.18 -8.05 13.41
C GLY A 58 22.53 -9.37 13.00
N GLU A 59 21.33 -9.65 13.50
CA GLU A 59 20.54 -10.81 13.13
C GLU A 59 19.77 -10.48 11.85
N GLN A 60 19.49 -11.49 11.05
CA GLN A 60 18.57 -11.38 9.93
C GLN A 60 17.20 -10.98 10.48
N VAL A 61 16.97 -9.69 10.58
CA VAL A 61 15.65 -9.18 10.87
C VAL A 61 14.80 -9.48 9.67
N SER A 62 13.64 -10.04 9.91
CA SER A 62 12.60 -10.16 8.90
C SER A 62 12.37 -8.79 8.28
N ASP A 63 12.82 -8.60 7.05
CA ASP A 63 12.61 -7.38 6.27
C ASP A 63 11.13 -7.21 5.86
N ASN A 64 10.24 -7.93 6.53
CA ASN A 64 8.83 -7.93 6.25
C ASN A 64 8.14 -6.76 6.94
N VAL A 65 7.42 -6.02 6.15
CA VAL A 65 6.56 -4.91 6.57
C VAL A 65 5.13 -5.24 6.19
N THR A 66 4.19 -5.02 7.10
CA THR A 66 2.79 -5.28 6.84
C THR A 66 2.07 -3.98 6.54
N LEU A 67 1.32 -3.96 5.44
CA LEU A 67 0.45 -2.86 5.08
C LEU A 67 -1.00 -3.31 5.27
N TYR A 68 -1.72 -2.60 6.13
CA TYR A 68 -3.15 -2.81 6.35
C TYR A 68 -3.93 -1.78 5.54
N ILE A 69 -4.74 -2.25 4.61
CA ILE A 69 -5.57 -1.42 3.75
C ILE A 69 -7.03 -1.67 4.14
N PRO A 70 -7.69 -0.75 4.86
CA PRO A 70 -9.12 -0.94 5.16
C PRO A 70 -9.96 -0.87 3.90
N PHE A 71 -11.10 -1.55 3.88
CA PHE A 71 -12.02 -1.47 2.73
C PHE A 71 -12.55 -0.05 2.50
N SER A 72 -12.53 0.77 3.53
CA SER A 72 -12.86 2.20 3.46
C SER A 72 -11.72 3.09 2.94
N VAL A 73 -10.62 2.51 2.47
CA VAL A 73 -9.50 3.26 1.93
C VAL A 73 -9.93 4.21 0.82
N ARG A 74 -9.37 5.41 0.84
CA ARG A 74 -9.55 6.37 -0.24
C ARG A 74 -8.48 6.12 -1.30
N ALA A 75 -8.80 5.26 -2.26
CA ALA A 75 -7.93 4.92 -3.38
C ALA A 75 -8.29 5.78 -4.59
N GLY A 76 -7.28 6.29 -5.26
CA GLY A 76 -7.50 7.12 -6.44
C GLY A 76 -6.23 7.48 -7.18
N THR A 77 -6.41 8.18 -8.28
CA THR A 77 -5.32 8.76 -9.06
C THR A 77 -4.69 9.94 -8.32
N PRO A 78 -3.49 10.40 -8.71
CA PRO A 78 -2.93 11.63 -8.15
C PRO A 78 -3.82 12.85 -8.31
N SER A 79 -4.66 12.90 -9.36
CA SER A 79 -5.62 13.98 -9.59
C SER A 79 -6.89 13.87 -8.72
N GLY A 80 -7.07 12.76 -8.00
CA GLY A 80 -8.18 12.55 -7.10
C GLY A 80 -9.34 11.72 -7.66
N ASP A 81 -9.24 11.22 -8.88
CA ASP A 81 -10.24 10.33 -9.46
C ASP A 81 -10.26 8.99 -8.70
N PRO A 82 -11.43 8.51 -8.25
CA PRO A 82 -11.51 7.31 -7.43
C PRO A 82 -11.11 6.05 -8.21
N ALA A 83 -10.53 5.09 -7.51
CA ALA A 83 -10.17 3.79 -8.06
C ALA A 83 -10.75 2.68 -7.18
N ALA A 84 -11.28 1.64 -7.82
CA ALA A 84 -11.85 0.47 -7.16
C ALA A 84 -10.89 -0.73 -7.25
N PHE A 85 -10.93 -1.58 -6.23
CA PHE A 85 -10.14 -2.80 -6.23
C PHE A 85 -10.72 -3.83 -7.21
N LEU A 86 -9.81 -4.44 -7.99
CA LEU A 86 -10.09 -5.65 -8.76
C LEU A 86 -9.12 -6.76 -8.33
N PRO A 87 -9.59 -8.01 -8.22
CA PRO A 87 -8.69 -9.14 -8.06
C PRO A 87 -7.62 -9.19 -9.15
N PRO A 88 -6.41 -9.71 -8.89
CA PRO A 88 -5.30 -9.62 -9.84
C PRO A 88 -5.60 -10.17 -11.24
N LYS A 89 -6.33 -11.27 -11.33
CA LYS A 89 -6.69 -11.86 -12.64
C LYS A 89 -7.69 -11.02 -13.42
N GLU A 90 -8.67 -10.44 -12.73
CA GLU A 90 -9.64 -9.54 -13.34
C GLU A 90 -8.99 -8.23 -13.78
N TYR A 91 -8.07 -7.71 -12.98
CA TYR A 91 -7.28 -6.53 -13.32
C TYR A 91 -6.43 -6.77 -14.58
N ALA A 92 -5.76 -7.92 -14.66
CA ALA A 92 -4.96 -8.28 -15.83
C ALA A 92 -5.82 -8.44 -17.10
N ALA A 93 -7.05 -8.89 -16.96
CA ALA A 93 -7.97 -9.10 -18.07
C ALA A 93 -8.74 -7.84 -18.49
N CYS A 94 -8.77 -6.79 -17.70
CA CYS A 94 -9.51 -5.58 -18.04
C CYS A 94 -8.82 -4.82 -19.19
N ALA A 95 -9.62 -4.23 -20.07
CA ALA A 95 -9.11 -3.50 -21.22
C ALA A 95 -8.51 -2.16 -20.83
N ASP A 96 -9.10 -1.50 -19.84
CA ASP A 96 -8.68 -0.19 -19.34
C ASP A 96 -8.53 -0.24 -17.81
N PRO A 97 -7.29 -0.22 -17.30
CA PRO A 97 -7.05 -0.26 -15.86
C PRO A 97 -7.27 1.07 -15.15
N SER A 98 -7.52 2.16 -15.87
CA SER A 98 -7.81 3.45 -15.26
C SER A 98 -9.08 3.35 -14.40
N GLY A 99 -9.05 3.81 -13.17
CA GLY A 99 -10.16 3.66 -12.24
C GLY A 99 -10.16 2.36 -11.45
N TYR A 100 -9.14 1.52 -11.61
CA TYR A 100 -8.99 0.28 -10.86
C TYR A 100 -7.58 0.15 -10.28
N TRP A 101 -7.46 -0.60 -9.20
CA TRP A 101 -6.19 -0.98 -8.60
C TRP A 101 -6.23 -2.44 -8.16
N THR A 102 -5.06 -3.02 -7.96
CA THR A 102 -4.94 -4.40 -7.52
C THR A 102 -3.69 -4.58 -6.66
N LEU A 103 -3.55 -5.78 -6.10
CA LEU A 103 -2.38 -6.20 -5.36
C LEU A 103 -1.71 -7.34 -6.13
N GLN A 104 -0.50 -7.10 -6.60
CA GLN A 104 0.27 -8.06 -7.39
C GLN A 104 1.46 -8.56 -6.59
N ARG A 105 1.47 -9.84 -6.29
CA ARG A 105 2.60 -10.47 -5.61
C ARG A 105 3.64 -10.97 -6.61
N GLU A 106 4.80 -11.27 -6.08
CA GLU A 106 5.91 -11.85 -6.80
C GLU A 106 5.48 -13.12 -7.55
N GLY A 107 5.79 -13.22 -8.83
CA GLY A 107 5.46 -14.36 -9.68
C GLY A 107 4.12 -14.32 -10.41
N GLU A 108 3.23 -13.38 -10.11
CA GLU A 108 1.91 -13.29 -10.76
C GLU A 108 1.89 -12.51 -12.07
N SER A 109 2.91 -11.72 -12.36
CA SER A 109 2.94 -10.88 -13.55
C SER A 109 4.34 -10.87 -14.15
N ALA A 110 4.62 -11.81 -15.06
CA ALA A 110 5.82 -11.82 -15.94
C ALA A 110 7.13 -11.29 -15.30
N GLY A 111 7.41 -11.71 -14.07
CA GLY A 111 8.61 -11.29 -13.33
C GLY A 111 8.52 -9.90 -12.69
N ARG A 112 7.37 -9.26 -12.72
CA ARG A 112 7.13 -7.96 -12.07
C ARG A 112 6.13 -8.11 -10.94
N CYS A 113 6.50 -7.67 -9.76
CA CYS A 113 5.57 -7.57 -8.63
C CYS A 113 5.10 -6.14 -8.43
N GLY A 114 3.93 -6.00 -7.83
CA GLY A 114 3.49 -4.70 -7.34
C GLY A 114 4.42 -4.24 -6.21
N PHE A 115 4.54 -2.94 -6.07
CA PHE A 115 5.30 -2.33 -5.00
C PHE A 115 4.66 -1.03 -4.58
N PHE A 116 5.06 -0.54 -3.43
CA PHE A 116 4.60 0.76 -2.98
C PHE A 116 5.72 1.53 -2.29
N VAL A 117 5.56 2.83 -2.26
CA VAL A 117 6.41 3.75 -1.51
C VAL A 117 5.54 4.61 -0.61
N ARG A 118 6.09 5.09 0.48
CA ARG A 118 5.38 5.96 1.40
C ARG A 118 5.27 7.36 0.83
N GLY A 119 4.09 7.96 0.97
CA GLY A 119 3.80 9.30 0.45
C GLY A 119 3.03 9.28 -0.86
N GLU A 120 2.91 10.43 -1.49
CA GLU A 120 2.17 10.61 -2.74
C GLU A 120 3.12 10.88 -3.91
N LEU A 121 3.09 10.00 -4.90
CA LEU A 121 3.75 10.22 -6.18
C LEU A 121 2.84 11.02 -7.11
N THR A 122 3.41 11.70 -8.06
CA THR A 122 2.69 12.42 -9.12
C THR A 122 2.63 11.63 -10.42
N GLU A 123 3.59 10.74 -10.63
CA GLU A 123 3.72 9.92 -11.84
C GLU A 123 4.07 8.48 -11.47
N PRO A 124 3.65 7.48 -12.27
CA PRO A 124 4.07 6.12 -12.06
C PRO A 124 5.57 5.96 -12.28
N LEU A 125 6.19 5.10 -11.47
CA LEU A 125 7.60 4.75 -11.55
C LEU A 125 7.75 3.27 -11.84
N THR A 126 8.83 2.91 -12.51
CA THR A 126 9.28 1.52 -12.52
C THR A 126 9.95 1.17 -11.18
N LEU A 127 10.09 -0.11 -10.90
CA LEU A 127 10.75 -0.56 -9.68
C LEU A 127 12.20 -0.06 -9.59
N GLU A 128 12.91 -0.06 -10.71
CA GLU A 128 14.29 0.45 -10.80
C GLU A 128 14.36 1.94 -10.49
N GLU A 129 13.48 2.74 -11.07
CA GLU A 129 13.38 4.17 -10.77
C GLU A 129 13.04 4.43 -9.31
N ALA A 130 12.17 3.61 -8.71
CA ALA A 130 11.84 3.72 -7.31
C ALA A 130 13.05 3.44 -6.42
N TYR A 131 13.85 2.42 -6.72
CA TYR A 131 15.10 2.15 -5.98
C TYR A 131 16.11 3.29 -6.09
N ASP A 132 16.13 3.99 -7.20
CA ASP A 132 17.03 5.14 -7.39
C ASP A 132 16.58 6.39 -6.61
N GLN A 133 15.28 6.58 -6.45
CA GLN A 133 14.70 7.81 -5.88
C GLN A 133 14.34 7.70 -4.40
N TYR A 134 14.08 6.48 -3.89
CA TYR A 134 13.57 6.27 -2.53
C TYR A 134 14.51 5.37 -1.74
N ASP A 135 14.70 5.73 -0.47
CA ASP A 135 15.49 4.91 0.46
C ASP A 135 14.78 3.61 0.80
N PHE A 136 13.45 3.63 0.85
CA PHE A 136 12.65 2.46 1.18
C PHE A 136 11.61 2.19 0.09
N VAL A 137 11.70 1.03 -0.50
CA VAL A 137 10.74 0.51 -1.48
C VAL A 137 10.20 -0.81 -0.96
N TYR A 138 8.88 -0.96 -0.97
CA TYR A 138 8.19 -2.11 -0.42
C TYR A 138 7.61 -2.95 -1.54
N THR A 139 8.17 -4.13 -1.76
CA THR A 139 7.66 -5.07 -2.77
C THR A 139 6.67 -6.04 -2.15
N ILE A 140 5.58 -6.33 -2.85
CA ILE A 140 4.50 -7.17 -2.35
C ILE A 140 4.92 -8.64 -2.43
N ALA A 141 5.01 -9.31 -1.27
CA ALA A 141 5.29 -10.73 -1.18
C ALA A 141 4.00 -11.56 -1.20
N GLY A 142 2.92 -11.03 -0.65
CA GLY A 142 1.62 -11.68 -0.60
C GLY A 142 0.57 -10.81 0.06
N PHE A 143 -0.68 -11.22 -0.03
CA PHE A 143 -1.76 -10.52 0.66
C PHE A 143 -2.89 -11.48 1.04
N THR A 144 -3.65 -11.10 2.05
CA THR A 144 -4.84 -11.80 2.51
C THR A 144 -5.99 -10.82 2.59
N ILE A 145 -7.18 -11.27 2.20
CA ILE A 145 -8.40 -10.48 2.28
C ILE A 145 -9.17 -10.90 3.51
N HIS A 146 -9.38 -9.97 4.42
CA HIS A 146 -10.18 -10.15 5.61
C HIS A 146 -11.54 -9.49 5.40
N ASP A 147 -12.52 -10.22 4.88
CA ASP A 147 -13.84 -9.71 4.53
C ASP A 147 -14.95 -10.12 5.52
N TYR A 148 -14.56 -10.50 6.72
CA TYR A 148 -15.45 -10.93 7.78
C TYR A 148 -15.50 -9.91 8.93
N GLY A 149 -16.52 -10.04 9.75
CA GLY A 149 -16.75 -9.12 10.86
C GLY A 149 -17.52 -7.86 10.44
N SER A 150 -17.48 -6.82 11.27
CA SER A 150 -18.13 -5.55 10.95
C SER A 150 -17.43 -4.87 9.76
N PRO A 151 -18.12 -3.98 9.03
CA PRO A 151 -17.49 -3.26 7.90
C PRO A 151 -16.19 -2.55 8.27
N ALA A 152 -16.07 -2.04 9.50
CA ALA A 152 -14.88 -1.36 9.97
C ALA A 152 -13.68 -2.29 10.21
N MET A 153 -13.90 -3.60 10.27
CA MET A 153 -12.84 -4.59 10.47
C MET A 153 -12.31 -5.18 9.16
N ARG A 154 -13.01 -4.95 8.06
CA ARG A 154 -12.64 -5.53 6.77
C ARG A 154 -11.43 -4.79 6.17
N HIS A 155 -10.44 -5.56 5.77
CA HIS A 155 -9.21 -5.00 5.23
C HIS A 155 -8.44 -6.02 4.37
N TRP A 156 -7.51 -5.49 3.58
CA TRP A 156 -6.44 -6.30 2.99
C TRP A 156 -5.21 -6.22 3.89
N GLU A 157 -4.63 -7.34 4.17
CA GLU A 157 -3.35 -7.45 4.87
C GLU A 157 -2.28 -7.81 3.85
N VAL A 158 -1.36 -6.89 3.61
CA VAL A 158 -0.32 -7.04 2.60
C VAL A 158 1.01 -7.26 3.31
N VAL A 159 1.64 -8.40 3.02
CA VAL A 159 3.01 -8.66 3.48
C VAL A 159 3.96 -8.19 2.39
N SER A 160 4.87 -7.33 2.76
CA SER A 160 5.85 -6.75 1.85
C SER A 160 7.26 -6.93 2.36
N LYS A 161 8.21 -6.94 1.42
CA LYS A 161 9.63 -6.90 1.72
C LYS A 161 10.14 -5.49 1.50
N VAL A 162 10.87 -4.95 2.46
CA VAL A 162 11.50 -3.66 2.31
C VAL A 162 12.89 -3.83 1.69
N SER A 163 13.18 -3.07 0.66
CA SER A 163 14.51 -2.92 0.10
C SER A 163 15.01 -1.51 0.36
N SER A 164 16.23 -1.40 0.82
CA SER A 164 16.89 -0.14 1.07
C SER A 164 18.25 -0.15 0.42
N ARG A 165 18.64 0.99 -0.14
CA ARG A 165 20.00 1.18 -0.69
C ARG A 165 21.11 0.83 0.31
N TYR A 166 20.84 1.04 1.58
CA TYR A 166 21.82 0.80 2.64
C TYR A 166 22.11 -0.68 2.88
N TYR A 167 21.24 -1.57 2.45
CA TYR A 167 21.40 -3.02 2.63
C TYR A 167 22.12 -3.72 1.46
N GLN A 168 22.32 -3.02 0.35
CA GLN A 168 22.99 -3.61 -0.82
C GLN A 168 24.52 -3.62 -0.72
N TYR A 169 25.08 -3.03 0.32
CA TYR A 169 26.51 -2.87 0.49
C TYR A 169 27.10 -3.63 1.69
N SER A 170 26.35 -4.51 2.26
CA SER A 170 26.84 -5.37 3.36
C SER A 170 27.23 -6.76 2.89
#